data_2787675ea229a1bce22dfb46b69cc6f1
#
_entry.id   2787675ea229a1bce22dfb46b69cc6f1
#
_cell.length_a   1.000
_cell.length_b   1.000
_cell.length_c   1.000
_cell.angle_alpha   90.00
_cell.angle_beta   90.00
_cell.angle_gamma   90.00
#
_symmetry.space_group_name_H-M   'P 1'
#
loop_
_entity.id
_entity.type
_entity.pdbx_description
1 polymer ?
#
loop_
_entity_poly.entity_id
_entity_poly.type
_entity_poly.pdbx_seq_one_letter_code
_entity_poly.pdbx_strand_id
1 'polypeptide(L)'
;RKVPHFEFIDQNRDTITEDTYKGKVFLVEFFFTRCPTICIPMNKNLVHIQNTFKDNPNFGIASFSIDPEHDTPEVLKEYTQSYGITDPDWHLMTGAREEIYELANVGFNLLAQENPNIEGNFQHSGLFALVDQNGFIRSRKDDFGNPLIYYRGFIPQGAPEVEGEETSQIDILMEDINKLLNKNKK
;
A
#
# COMPACT_ATOMS: atom_id res chain seq x y z
N ARG A 1 -15.62 2.96 5.57
CA ARG A 1 -14.98 4.28 5.51
C ARG A 1 -14.51 4.55 4.10
N LYS A 2 -14.82 5.73 3.58
CA LYS A 2 -14.47 6.11 2.21
C LYS A 2 -13.07 6.73 2.16
N VAL A 3 -12.31 6.41 1.10
CA VAL A 3 -11.01 7.04 0.83
C VAL A 3 -11.23 8.55 0.60
N PRO A 4 -10.51 9.42 1.32
CA PRO A 4 -10.62 10.85 1.12
C PRO A 4 -10.00 11.28 -0.22
N HIS A 5 -10.33 12.50 -0.64
CA HIS A 5 -9.69 13.10 -1.80
C HIS A 5 -8.19 13.26 -1.59
N PHE A 6 -7.41 12.90 -2.61
CA PHE A 6 -5.99 13.21 -2.66
C PHE A 6 -5.59 13.58 -4.10
N GLU A 7 -4.50 14.33 -4.22
CA GLU A 7 -3.92 14.68 -5.51
C GLU A 7 -2.40 14.78 -5.35
N PHE A 8 -1.67 13.89 -6.00
CA PHE A 8 -0.22 13.81 -5.94
C PHE A 8 0.36 13.47 -7.31
N ILE A 9 1.68 13.54 -7.45
CA ILE A 9 2.41 13.23 -8.68
C ILE A 9 3.11 11.89 -8.53
N ASP A 10 3.04 11.04 -9.55
CA ASP A 10 3.66 9.73 -9.53
C ASP A 10 5.07 9.69 -10.14
N GLN A 11 5.65 8.49 -10.23
CA GLN A 11 6.98 8.24 -10.82
C GLN A 11 7.09 8.64 -12.30
N ASN A 12 5.99 8.82 -12.98
CA ASN A 12 5.93 9.26 -14.38
C ASN A 12 5.54 10.74 -14.52
N ARG A 13 5.47 11.49 -13.41
CA ARG A 13 5.02 12.87 -13.31
C ARG A 13 3.56 13.09 -13.70
N ASP A 14 2.77 12.02 -13.68
CA ASP A 14 1.33 12.11 -13.88
C ASP A 14 0.64 12.48 -12.58
N THR A 15 -0.43 13.26 -12.68
CA THR A 15 -1.29 13.61 -11.55
C THR A 15 -2.22 12.46 -11.25
N ILE A 16 -2.17 11.97 -10.01
CA ILE A 16 -2.96 10.83 -9.53
C ILE A 16 -3.90 11.31 -8.44
N THR A 17 -5.16 10.90 -8.54
CA THR A 17 -6.20 11.15 -7.54
C THR A 17 -6.91 9.84 -7.21
N GLU A 18 -7.84 9.88 -6.25
CA GLU A 18 -8.69 8.71 -5.97
C GLU A 18 -9.52 8.30 -7.19
N ASP A 19 -9.82 9.23 -8.09
CA ASP A 19 -10.53 8.92 -9.33
C ASP A 19 -9.70 8.07 -10.30
N THR A 20 -8.38 8.11 -10.21
CA THR A 20 -7.48 7.24 -10.98
C THR A 20 -7.78 5.76 -10.71
N TYR A 21 -8.20 5.45 -9.49
CA TYR A 21 -8.53 4.08 -9.06
C TYR A 21 -10.02 3.77 -9.11
N LYS A 22 -10.85 4.66 -9.67
CA LYS A 22 -12.29 4.45 -9.75
C LYS A 22 -12.62 3.16 -10.49
N GLY A 23 -13.44 2.33 -9.88
CA GLY A 23 -13.83 1.03 -10.44
C GLY A 23 -12.78 -0.06 -10.24
N LYS A 24 -11.67 0.24 -9.57
CA LYS A 24 -10.62 -0.74 -9.29
C LYS A 24 -10.60 -1.11 -7.81
N VAL A 25 -10.24 -2.34 -7.54
CA VAL A 25 -9.79 -2.77 -6.22
C VAL A 25 -8.34 -2.36 -6.09
N PHE A 26 -7.95 -1.70 -5.00
CA PHE A 26 -6.55 -1.29 -4.86
C PHE A 26 -6.06 -1.36 -3.42
N LEU A 27 -4.74 -1.52 -3.29
CA LEU A 27 -4.05 -1.49 -2.01
C LEU A 27 -3.41 -0.14 -1.79
N VAL A 28 -3.32 0.26 -0.53
CA VAL A 28 -2.67 1.51 -0.10
C VAL A 28 -1.57 1.18 0.91
N GLU A 29 -0.40 1.76 0.70
CA GLU A 29 0.70 1.78 1.66
C GLU A 29 1.30 3.17 1.80
N PHE A 30 1.97 3.38 2.93
CA PHE A 30 2.84 4.54 3.15
C PHE A 30 4.26 4.01 3.37
N PHE A 31 5.23 4.55 2.64
CA PHE A 31 6.60 4.05 2.61
C PHE A 31 7.59 5.19 2.35
N PHE A 32 8.88 4.89 2.31
CA PHE A 32 9.91 5.79 1.75
C PHE A 32 11.08 4.96 1.21
N THR A 33 11.73 5.48 0.16
CA THR A 33 12.72 4.68 -0.59
C THR A 33 13.96 4.34 0.22
N ARG A 34 14.36 5.21 1.14
CA ARG A 34 15.53 5.02 2.01
C ARG A 34 15.25 4.25 3.28
N CYS A 35 14.04 3.70 3.43
CA CYS A 35 13.67 2.90 4.61
C CYS A 35 14.56 1.66 4.70
N PRO A 36 15.30 1.50 5.81
CA PRO A 36 16.24 0.37 5.93
C PRO A 36 15.61 -0.90 6.47
N THR A 37 14.32 -0.88 6.83
CA THR A 37 13.67 -1.94 7.60
C THR A 37 12.41 -2.49 6.91
N ILE A 38 11.23 -2.12 7.40
CA ILE A 38 9.96 -2.77 7.02
C ILE A 38 9.49 -2.54 5.58
N CYS A 39 9.94 -1.47 4.93
CA CYS A 39 9.55 -1.21 3.54
C CYS A 39 10.10 -2.25 2.57
N ILE A 40 11.23 -2.87 2.87
CA ILE A 40 11.84 -3.88 2.01
C ILE A 40 10.92 -5.09 1.88
N PRO A 41 10.54 -5.80 2.97
CA PRO A 41 9.59 -6.90 2.84
C PRO A 41 8.20 -6.44 2.39
N MET A 42 7.74 -5.25 2.78
CA MET A 42 6.46 -4.72 2.34
C MET A 42 6.38 -4.62 0.81
N ASN A 43 7.38 -4.00 0.19
CA ASN A 43 7.36 -3.80 -1.26
C ASN A 43 7.67 -5.08 -2.03
N LYS A 44 8.44 -6.00 -1.48
CA LYS A 44 8.58 -7.35 -2.04
C LYS A 44 7.25 -8.11 -2.02
N ASN A 45 6.49 -8.00 -0.94
CA ASN A 45 5.13 -8.58 -0.86
C ASN A 45 4.18 -7.94 -1.88
N LEU A 46 4.26 -6.62 -2.06
CA LEU A 46 3.43 -5.94 -3.07
C LEU A 46 3.80 -6.37 -4.50
N VAL A 47 5.09 -6.59 -4.77
CA VAL A 47 5.52 -7.14 -6.08
C VAL A 47 4.96 -8.55 -6.29
N HIS A 48 4.96 -9.39 -5.26
CA HIS A 48 4.34 -10.71 -5.32
C HIS A 48 2.84 -10.60 -5.63
N ILE A 49 2.13 -9.69 -4.96
CA ILE A 49 0.70 -9.44 -5.21
C ILE A 49 0.48 -8.92 -6.64
N GLN A 50 1.30 -7.95 -7.07
CA GLN A 50 1.28 -7.45 -8.45
C GLN A 50 1.37 -8.58 -9.46
N ASN A 51 2.33 -9.48 -9.27
CA ASN A 51 2.57 -10.59 -10.20
C ASN A 51 1.42 -11.61 -10.18
N THR A 52 0.76 -11.79 -9.05
CA THR A 52 -0.40 -12.67 -8.91
C THR A 52 -1.61 -12.13 -9.68
N PHE A 53 -1.83 -10.81 -9.64
CA PHE A 53 -2.96 -10.15 -10.30
C PHE A 53 -2.55 -9.47 -11.61
N LYS A 54 -1.42 -9.87 -12.16
CA LYS A 54 -0.92 -9.38 -13.44
C LYS A 54 -1.98 -9.50 -14.51
N ASP A 55 -2.07 -8.48 -15.36
CA ASP A 55 -3.04 -8.40 -16.46
C ASP A 55 -4.50 -8.20 -16.02
N ASN A 56 -4.78 -8.02 -14.74
CA ASN A 56 -6.12 -7.66 -14.31
C ASN A 56 -6.24 -6.12 -14.28
N PRO A 57 -6.99 -5.51 -15.23
CA PRO A 57 -7.10 -4.05 -15.32
C PRO A 57 -7.92 -3.44 -14.19
N ASN A 58 -8.55 -4.24 -13.36
CA ASN A 58 -9.40 -3.79 -12.26
C ASN A 58 -8.70 -3.84 -10.90
N PHE A 59 -7.38 -4.07 -10.90
CA PHE A 59 -6.55 -4.05 -9.70
C PHE A 59 -5.45 -3.01 -9.81
N GLY A 60 -5.14 -2.33 -8.72
CA GLY A 60 -4.06 -1.36 -8.65
C GLY A 60 -3.44 -1.27 -7.26
N ILE A 61 -2.37 -0.49 -7.15
CA ILE A 61 -1.66 -0.23 -5.90
C ILE A 61 -1.32 1.26 -5.82
N ALA A 62 -1.53 1.86 -4.65
CA ALA A 62 -1.19 3.24 -4.36
C ALA A 62 -0.15 3.27 -3.25
N SER A 63 1.05 3.73 -3.56
CA SER A 63 2.15 3.88 -2.60
C SER A 63 2.46 5.37 -2.43
N PHE A 64 2.38 5.86 -1.18
CA PHE A 64 2.60 7.27 -0.86
C PHE A 64 3.91 7.41 -0.09
N SER A 65 4.84 8.24 -0.59
CA SER A 65 6.10 8.49 0.12
C SER A 65 5.91 9.43 1.29
N ILE A 66 6.43 9.04 2.46
CA ILE A 66 6.46 9.90 3.66
C ILE A 66 7.76 10.72 3.77
N ASP A 67 8.65 10.59 2.79
CA ASP A 67 9.89 11.37 2.66
C ASP A 67 9.91 12.09 1.29
N PRO A 68 8.91 12.95 1.00
CA PRO A 68 8.75 13.49 -0.34
C PRO A 68 9.86 14.47 -0.77
N GLU A 69 10.60 15.03 0.18
CA GLU A 69 11.73 15.91 -0.15
C GLU A 69 12.86 15.12 -0.82
N HIS A 70 13.10 13.89 -0.40
CA HIS A 70 14.08 12.99 -1.04
C HIS A 70 13.43 12.22 -2.20
N ASP A 71 12.23 11.71 -2.03
CA ASP A 71 11.56 10.86 -2.99
C ASP A 71 10.88 11.69 -4.08
N THR A 72 11.71 12.20 -4.99
CA THR A 72 11.26 12.88 -6.21
C THR A 72 10.68 11.85 -7.20
N PRO A 73 9.96 12.27 -8.25
CA PRO A 73 9.53 11.35 -9.30
C PRO A 73 10.68 10.53 -9.90
N GLU A 74 11.85 11.10 -10.07
CA GLU A 74 13.03 10.41 -10.58
C GLU A 74 13.51 9.31 -9.64
N VAL A 75 13.57 9.60 -8.34
CA VAL A 75 13.94 8.62 -7.30
C VAL A 75 12.90 7.50 -7.25
N LEU A 76 11.61 7.83 -7.30
CA LEU A 76 10.54 6.84 -7.34
C LEU A 76 10.62 5.97 -8.59
N LYS A 77 10.98 6.55 -9.73
CA LYS A 77 11.17 5.79 -10.98
C LYS A 77 12.30 4.76 -10.86
N GLU A 78 13.43 5.14 -10.30
CA GLU A 78 14.54 4.22 -10.04
C GLU A 78 14.12 3.10 -9.10
N TYR A 79 13.34 3.45 -8.08
CA TYR A 79 12.81 2.47 -7.12
C TYR A 79 11.92 1.43 -7.81
N THR A 80 11.05 1.87 -8.74
CA THR A 80 10.23 0.93 -9.52
C THR A 80 11.07 -0.05 -10.31
N GLN A 81 12.16 0.43 -10.91
CA GLN A 81 13.06 -0.41 -11.69
C GLN A 81 13.79 -1.43 -10.82
N SER A 82 14.25 -1.03 -9.64
CA SER A 82 14.99 -1.92 -8.75
C SER A 82 14.12 -3.01 -8.12
N TYR A 83 12.82 -2.76 -7.93
CA TYR A 83 11.89 -3.72 -7.34
C TYR A 83 11.09 -4.54 -8.35
N GLY A 84 11.17 -4.22 -9.65
CA GLY A 84 10.35 -4.89 -10.65
C GLY A 84 8.89 -4.46 -10.62
N ILE A 85 8.64 -3.20 -10.29
CA ILE A 85 7.31 -2.59 -10.30
C ILE A 85 7.00 -2.18 -11.73
N THR A 86 6.09 -2.90 -12.37
CA THR A 86 5.79 -2.77 -13.80
C THR A 86 4.31 -2.53 -14.11
N ASP A 87 3.41 -2.74 -13.13
CA ASP A 87 1.98 -2.56 -13.34
C ASP A 87 1.68 -1.08 -13.60
N PRO A 88 1.01 -0.72 -14.70
CA PRO A 88 0.65 0.67 -14.99
C PRO A 88 -0.33 1.28 -13.97
N ASP A 89 -1.01 0.45 -13.18
CA ASP A 89 -1.92 0.90 -12.13
C ASP A 89 -1.27 0.88 -10.73
N TRP A 90 0.03 0.74 -10.67
CA TRP A 90 0.80 0.92 -9.45
C TRP A 90 1.51 2.27 -9.50
N HIS A 91 0.99 3.24 -8.75
CA HIS A 91 1.52 4.59 -8.69
C HIS A 91 2.25 4.81 -7.36
N LEU A 92 3.52 5.23 -7.45
CA LEU A 92 4.32 5.65 -6.31
C LEU A 92 4.30 7.18 -6.31
N MET A 93 3.75 7.77 -5.26
CA MET A 93 3.36 9.18 -5.25
C MET A 93 4.17 10.00 -4.27
N THR A 94 4.42 11.25 -4.66
CA THR A 94 5.08 12.27 -3.86
C THR A 94 4.33 13.58 -3.98
N GLY A 95 4.55 14.50 -3.04
CA GLY A 95 3.88 15.80 -3.04
C GLY A 95 4.18 16.56 -1.76
N ALA A 96 3.25 17.43 -1.34
CA ALA A 96 3.41 18.20 -0.11
C ALA A 96 3.35 17.27 1.10
N ARG A 97 4.37 17.35 1.94
CA ARG A 97 4.56 16.48 3.11
C ARG A 97 3.36 16.51 4.06
N GLU A 98 2.86 17.70 4.37
CA GLU A 98 1.72 17.87 5.28
C GLU A 98 0.48 17.17 4.74
N GLU A 99 0.25 17.25 3.43
CA GLU A 99 -0.89 16.59 2.79
C GLU A 99 -0.76 15.06 2.81
N ILE A 100 0.46 14.55 2.61
CA ILE A 100 0.71 13.10 2.67
C ILE A 100 0.52 12.60 4.11
N TYR A 101 1.03 13.33 5.10
CA TYR A 101 0.89 12.95 6.51
C TYR A 101 -0.56 13.02 6.97
N GLU A 102 -1.31 14.03 6.54
CA GLU A 102 -2.73 14.12 6.82
C GLU A 102 -3.50 12.94 6.21
N LEU A 103 -3.19 12.62 4.95
CA LEU A 103 -3.81 11.46 4.29
C LEU A 103 -3.54 10.17 5.07
N ALA A 104 -2.30 9.97 5.51
CA ALA A 104 -1.92 8.77 6.27
C ALA A 104 -2.61 8.74 7.64
N ASN A 105 -2.38 9.76 8.46
CA ASN A 105 -2.76 9.74 9.87
C ASN A 105 -4.26 9.98 10.08
N VAL A 106 -4.87 10.85 9.30
CA VAL A 106 -6.31 11.19 9.41
C VAL A 106 -7.13 10.41 8.39
N GLY A 107 -6.72 10.43 7.13
CA GLY A 107 -7.49 9.81 6.05
C GLY A 107 -7.58 8.30 6.17
N PHE A 108 -6.45 7.63 6.36
CA PHE A 108 -6.35 6.18 6.47
C PHE A 108 -6.19 5.68 7.90
N ASN A 109 -5.89 6.57 8.85
CA ASN A 109 -5.53 6.18 10.21
C ASN A 109 -4.36 5.18 10.24
N LEU A 110 -3.38 5.41 9.36
CA LEU A 110 -2.12 4.67 9.29
C LEU A 110 -0.98 5.60 9.69
N LEU A 111 -0.16 5.16 10.64
CA LEU A 111 0.89 5.99 11.20
C LEU A 111 1.93 6.42 10.16
N ALA A 112 2.19 7.72 10.08
CA ALA A 112 3.33 8.29 9.38
C ALA A 112 3.86 9.48 10.18
N GLN A 113 5.17 9.48 10.51
CA GLN A 113 5.79 10.57 11.26
C GLN A 113 7.31 10.56 11.09
N GLU A 114 7.93 11.72 11.33
CA GLU A 114 9.37 11.79 11.53
C GLU A 114 9.73 11.27 12.92
N ASN A 115 10.81 10.51 13.00
CA ASN A 115 11.35 10.03 14.26
C ASN A 115 12.89 9.93 14.15
N PRO A 116 13.62 10.95 14.64
CA PRO A 116 15.08 10.96 14.53
C PRO A 116 15.77 9.91 15.42
N ASN A 117 15.02 9.24 16.30
CA ASN A 117 15.54 8.23 17.21
C ASN A 117 15.57 6.82 16.63
N ILE A 118 15.05 6.63 15.41
CA ILE A 118 15.08 5.33 14.72
C ILE A 118 15.90 5.43 13.43
N GLU A 119 16.37 4.27 12.99
CA GLU A 119 17.09 4.17 11.73
C GLU A 119 16.23 4.65 10.57
N GLY A 120 16.77 5.50 9.72
CA GLY A 120 16.06 6.11 8.59
C GLY A 120 15.29 7.38 8.92
N ASN A 121 15.16 7.77 10.20
CA ASN A 121 14.54 9.01 10.69
C ASN A 121 13.03 9.16 10.47
N PHE A 122 12.36 8.16 9.89
CA PHE A 122 10.93 8.16 9.64
C PHE A 122 10.29 6.88 10.17
N GLN A 123 9.07 7.01 10.63
CA GLN A 123 8.27 5.89 11.10
C GLN A 123 6.96 5.85 10.32
N HIS A 124 6.61 4.69 9.79
CA HIS A 124 5.31 4.46 9.15
C HIS A 124 4.74 3.12 9.56
N SER A 125 3.42 2.98 9.35
CA SER A 125 2.72 1.74 9.60
C SER A 125 3.22 0.63 8.65
N GLY A 126 3.42 -0.57 9.18
CA GLY A 126 3.69 -1.78 8.40
C GLY A 126 2.43 -2.42 7.81
N LEU A 127 1.35 -1.67 7.68
CA LEU A 127 0.02 -2.18 7.31
C LEU A 127 -0.38 -1.73 5.92
N PHE A 128 -1.16 -2.57 5.24
CA PHE A 128 -1.84 -2.22 3.99
C PHE A 128 -3.32 -1.99 4.23
N ALA A 129 -3.91 -1.02 3.53
CA ALA A 129 -5.36 -0.86 3.44
C ALA A 129 -5.85 -1.45 2.12
N LEU A 130 -6.98 -2.15 2.15
CA LEU A 130 -7.65 -2.68 0.97
C LEU A 130 -8.87 -1.81 0.67
N VAL A 131 -8.96 -1.34 -0.57
CA VAL A 131 -10.04 -0.43 -1.01
C VAL A 131 -10.83 -1.11 -2.14
N ASP A 132 -12.14 -1.07 -2.06
CA ASP A 132 -13.02 -1.67 -3.07
C ASP A 132 -13.26 -0.75 -4.28
N GLN A 133 -14.02 -1.24 -5.26
CA GLN A 133 -14.32 -0.53 -6.51
C GLN A 133 -15.10 0.76 -6.30
N ASN A 134 -15.75 0.92 -5.15
CA ASN A 134 -16.54 2.09 -4.78
C ASN A 134 -15.76 3.08 -3.92
N GLY A 135 -14.48 2.81 -3.65
CA GLY A 135 -13.63 3.69 -2.87
C GLY A 135 -13.77 3.54 -1.35
N PHE A 136 -14.30 2.42 -0.88
CA PHE A 136 -14.44 2.15 0.56
C PHE A 136 -13.33 1.22 1.04
N ILE A 137 -12.74 1.56 2.20
CA ILE A 137 -11.79 0.71 2.90
C ILE A 137 -12.54 -0.51 3.41
N ARG A 138 -12.06 -1.69 3.05
CA ARG A 138 -12.68 -2.97 3.38
C ARG A 138 -11.92 -3.70 4.46
N SER A 139 -12.65 -4.50 5.20
CA SER A 139 -12.10 -5.32 6.26
C SER A 139 -12.73 -6.71 6.24
N ARG A 140 -12.05 -7.65 6.88
CA ARG A 140 -12.62 -8.97 7.18
C ARG A 140 -12.74 -9.12 8.70
N LYS A 141 -13.37 -10.18 9.14
CA LYS A 141 -13.33 -10.58 10.56
C LYS A 141 -12.27 -11.65 10.75
N ASP A 142 -11.56 -11.55 11.87
CA ASP A 142 -10.66 -12.62 12.29
C ASP A 142 -11.46 -13.83 12.83
N ASP A 143 -10.75 -14.88 13.28
CA ASP A 143 -11.36 -16.10 13.79
C ASP A 143 -12.19 -15.87 15.07
N PHE A 144 -11.98 -14.75 15.75
CA PHE A 144 -12.69 -14.35 16.97
C PHE A 144 -13.84 -13.37 16.70
N GLY A 145 -14.09 -13.03 15.45
CA GLY A 145 -15.14 -12.09 15.06
C GLY A 145 -14.77 -10.62 15.14
N ASN A 146 -13.51 -10.30 15.42
CA ASN A 146 -13.02 -8.92 15.46
C ASN A 146 -12.69 -8.42 14.05
N PRO A 147 -12.95 -7.14 13.72
CA PRO A 147 -12.62 -6.62 12.40
C PRO A 147 -11.10 -6.53 12.20
N LEU A 148 -10.62 -7.10 11.09
CA LEU A 148 -9.27 -6.94 10.59
C LEU A 148 -9.31 -5.82 9.54
N ILE A 149 -9.14 -4.58 9.97
CA ILE A 149 -9.31 -3.39 9.11
C ILE A 149 -8.12 -3.23 8.16
N TYR A 150 -6.92 -3.55 8.64
CA TYR A 150 -5.69 -3.45 7.88
C TYR A 150 -4.98 -4.79 7.85
N TYR A 151 -4.14 -4.97 6.83
CA TYR A 151 -3.38 -6.21 6.64
C TYR A 151 -1.92 -5.97 6.95
N ARG A 152 -1.33 -6.84 7.75
CA ARG A 152 0.10 -6.80 8.07
C ARG A 152 0.91 -7.02 6.79
N GLY A 153 1.73 -6.04 6.41
CA GLY A 153 2.42 -6.04 5.13
C GLY A 153 3.92 -6.37 5.20
N PHE A 154 4.50 -6.42 6.40
CA PHE A 154 5.96 -6.51 6.56
C PHE A 154 6.49 -7.92 6.81
N ILE A 155 5.64 -8.91 6.95
CA ILE A 155 6.05 -10.31 7.08
C ILE A 155 6.02 -10.95 5.69
N PRO A 156 7.15 -11.53 5.23
CA PRO A 156 7.21 -12.10 3.88
C PRO A 156 6.15 -13.17 3.63
N GLN A 157 5.55 -13.13 2.45
CA GLN A 157 4.64 -14.17 1.99
C GLN A 157 5.38 -15.52 2.01
N GLY A 158 4.71 -16.53 2.55
CA GLY A 158 5.29 -17.88 2.67
C GLY A 158 6.29 -18.05 3.81
N ALA A 159 6.48 -17.03 4.66
CA ALA A 159 7.34 -17.17 5.83
C ALA A 159 6.83 -18.27 6.77
N PRO A 160 7.74 -19.08 7.37
CA PRO A 160 7.34 -20.12 8.31
C PRO A 160 6.58 -19.54 9.50
N GLU A 161 5.51 -20.21 9.90
CA GLU A 161 4.77 -19.86 11.11
C GLU A 161 5.57 -20.32 12.33
N VAL A 162 5.77 -19.39 13.27
CA VAL A 162 6.46 -19.65 14.53
C VAL A 162 5.50 -19.36 15.67
N GLU A 163 5.34 -20.32 16.59
CA GLU A 163 4.44 -20.17 17.73
C GLU A 163 4.81 -18.93 18.55
N GLY A 164 3.82 -18.10 18.87
CA GLY A 164 4.00 -16.85 19.61
C GLY A 164 4.45 -15.65 18.78
N GLU A 165 4.73 -15.82 17.49
CA GLU A 165 5.12 -14.74 16.59
C GLU A 165 3.95 -14.40 15.63
N GLU A 166 3.97 -13.16 15.13
CA GLU A 166 3.01 -12.72 14.10
C GLU A 166 3.27 -13.47 12.79
N THR A 167 2.19 -13.80 12.09
CA THR A 167 2.26 -14.49 10.80
C THR A 167 2.02 -13.54 9.64
N SER A 168 2.43 -13.95 8.43
CA SER A 168 2.11 -13.24 7.21
C SER A 168 0.60 -13.22 6.97
N GLN A 169 0.08 -12.09 6.53
CA GLN A 169 -1.32 -11.92 6.12
C GLN A 169 -1.49 -11.77 4.61
N ILE A 170 -0.44 -12.00 3.85
CA ILE A 170 -0.46 -11.76 2.40
C ILE A 170 -1.41 -12.72 1.68
N ASP A 171 -1.46 -13.99 2.07
CA ASP A 171 -2.34 -14.97 1.43
C ASP A 171 -3.82 -14.64 1.68
N ILE A 172 -4.18 -14.24 2.91
CA ILE A 172 -5.56 -13.82 3.19
C ILE A 172 -5.91 -12.50 2.50
N LEU A 173 -4.94 -11.59 2.37
CA LEU A 173 -5.13 -10.35 1.62
C LEU A 173 -5.41 -10.65 0.15
N MET A 174 -4.63 -11.54 -0.48
CA MET A 174 -4.86 -11.93 -1.87
C MET A 174 -6.21 -12.63 -2.06
N GLU A 175 -6.63 -13.43 -1.09
CA GLU A 175 -7.97 -14.04 -1.08
C GLU A 175 -9.06 -12.96 -1.08
N ASP A 176 -8.92 -11.94 -0.23
CA ASP A 176 -9.89 -10.85 -0.14
C ASP A 176 -9.90 -9.95 -1.38
N ILE A 177 -8.73 -9.68 -1.97
CA ILE A 177 -8.63 -9.00 -3.27
C ILE A 177 -9.42 -9.78 -4.33
N ASN A 178 -9.19 -11.07 -4.40
CA ASN A 178 -9.84 -11.94 -5.38
C ASN A 178 -11.36 -11.95 -5.21
N LYS A 179 -11.85 -12.00 -3.98
CA LYS A 179 -13.29 -11.91 -3.68
C LYS A 179 -13.88 -10.59 -4.19
N LEU A 180 -13.21 -9.47 -3.98
CA LEU A 180 -13.68 -8.17 -4.44
C LEU A 180 -13.65 -8.07 -5.96
N LEU A 181 -12.60 -8.58 -6.61
CA LEU A 181 -12.49 -8.56 -8.07
C LEU A 181 -13.58 -9.40 -8.75
N ASN A 182 -14.04 -10.45 -8.10
CA ASN A 182 -15.06 -11.37 -8.63
C ASN A 182 -16.49 -11.03 -8.20
N LYS A 183 -16.68 -10.03 -7.34
CA LYS A 183 -17.98 -9.71 -6.73
C LYS A 183 -19.07 -9.41 -7.76
N ASN A 184 -18.73 -8.82 -8.92
CA ASN A 184 -19.67 -8.44 -9.97
C ASN A 184 -19.70 -9.43 -11.15
N LYS A 185 -18.99 -10.55 -11.05
CA LYS A 185 -19.08 -11.63 -12.03
C LYS A 185 -20.24 -12.54 -11.66
N LYS A 186 -21.27 -12.49 -12.44
CA LYS A 186 -22.39 -13.44 -12.37
C LYS A 186 -22.23 -14.50 -13.43
#